data_94755bd0c086073e06d9fde7428b0e16
#
_entry.id   94755bd0c086073e06d9fde7428b0e16
#
_cell.length_a   1.000
_cell.length_b   1.000
_cell.length_c   1.000
_cell.angle_alpha   90.00
_cell.angle_beta   90.00
_cell.angle_gamma   90.00
#
_symmetry.space_group_name_H-M   'P 1'
#
loop_
_entity.id
_entity.type
_entity.pdbx_description
1 polymer ?
#
loop_
_entity_poly.entity_id
_entity_poly.type
_entity_poly.pdbx_seq_one_letter_code
_entity_poly.pdbx_strand_id
1 'polypeptide(L)'
;MQLAIVIPAYKATFLAATLQSLAEQQVQDFHVYIGDDASPEAIADIVTPFQHRLSITYKRFDINEGGKDLTRHWKRCIDMVKGEPWIWLLPDDDVATLECVAVFLQTALADSEHRKLYRFQTSHINTKGELLFNTTTCPPLESNAAFLLNKLRFKRSSSVAEYIFSRKKYNSVGCFTSLPLAWGSDDWLWIQLSQEDDIVTLPAGRVLLRQSNLNISANTQDYTQQKFEAKYRFFDLLFADKQLLKKIEKLVSKAELMKTITEHLFFEYRSYKLSFLNKNLFFFAKRNNQVLGGGILKNIYRLIRYQISSL
;
A
#
# COMPACT_ATOMS: atom_id res chain seq x y z
N MET A 1 -11.71 -21.03 -9.83
CA MET A 1 -10.81 -19.88 -10.01
C MET A 1 -9.87 -19.80 -8.81
N GLN A 2 -8.61 -19.46 -9.06
CA GLN A 2 -7.58 -19.45 -8.02
C GLN A 2 -7.36 -18.04 -7.45
N LEU A 3 -7.67 -17.00 -8.20
CA LEU A 3 -7.39 -15.63 -7.83
C LEU A 3 -8.66 -14.78 -7.83
N ALA A 4 -8.88 -14.05 -6.74
CA ALA A 4 -9.86 -12.97 -6.66
C ALA A 4 -9.14 -11.63 -6.91
N ILE A 5 -9.54 -10.90 -7.94
CA ILE A 5 -9.11 -9.52 -8.16
C ILE A 5 -10.19 -8.61 -7.59
N VAL A 6 -9.86 -7.88 -6.54
CA VAL A 6 -10.81 -7.02 -5.82
C VAL A 6 -10.56 -5.58 -6.17
N ILE A 7 -11.57 -4.91 -6.71
CA ILE A 7 -11.50 -3.49 -7.12
C ILE A 7 -12.41 -2.68 -6.20
N PRO A 8 -11.85 -1.96 -5.22
CA PRO A 8 -12.59 -0.94 -4.47
C PRO A 8 -12.77 0.28 -5.38
N ALA A 9 -13.99 0.48 -5.90
CA ALA A 9 -14.29 1.49 -6.91
C ALA A 9 -15.00 2.70 -6.31
N TYR A 10 -14.56 3.88 -6.70
CA TYR A 10 -15.21 5.15 -6.38
C TYR A 10 -15.14 6.14 -7.54
N LYS A 11 -14.10 6.08 -8.37
CA LYS A 11 -13.87 6.98 -9.50
C LYS A 11 -14.07 6.22 -10.82
N ALA A 12 -14.86 6.80 -11.71
CA ALA A 12 -15.14 6.23 -13.02
C ALA A 12 -14.00 6.44 -14.03
N THR A 13 -13.21 7.51 -13.84
CA THR A 13 -12.30 8.08 -14.86
C THR A 13 -11.35 7.05 -15.49
N PHE A 14 -10.78 6.13 -14.69
CA PHE A 14 -9.79 5.17 -15.20
C PHE A 14 -10.23 3.72 -15.10
N LEU A 15 -11.39 3.43 -14.50
CA LEU A 15 -11.89 2.07 -14.26
C LEU A 15 -11.99 1.25 -15.57
N ALA A 16 -12.40 1.87 -16.67
CA ALA A 16 -12.45 1.18 -17.96
C ALA A 16 -11.07 0.67 -18.42
N ALA A 17 -10.01 1.44 -18.20
CA ALA A 17 -8.64 1.02 -18.51
C ALA A 17 -8.17 -0.11 -17.61
N THR A 18 -8.50 -0.07 -16.32
CA THR A 18 -8.25 -1.15 -15.37
C THR A 18 -8.94 -2.44 -15.81
N LEU A 19 -10.25 -2.40 -16.11
CA LEU A 19 -11.02 -3.56 -16.56
C LEU A 19 -10.53 -4.10 -17.91
N GLN A 20 -10.15 -3.21 -18.85
CA GLN A 20 -9.58 -3.61 -20.13
C GLN A 20 -8.29 -4.41 -19.93
N SER A 21 -7.40 -3.97 -19.04
CA SER A 21 -6.14 -4.67 -18.73
C SER A 21 -6.36 -6.07 -18.15
N LEU A 22 -7.44 -6.26 -17.40
CA LEU A 22 -7.85 -7.57 -16.88
C LEU A 22 -8.48 -8.44 -17.97
N ALA A 23 -9.30 -7.86 -18.86
CA ALA A 23 -9.90 -8.59 -19.97
C ALA A 23 -8.86 -9.07 -21.02
N GLU A 24 -7.68 -8.46 -21.03
CA GLU A 24 -6.55 -8.80 -21.91
C GLU A 24 -5.55 -9.76 -21.28
N GLN A 25 -5.72 -10.17 -20.01
CA GLN A 25 -4.80 -11.11 -19.37
C GLN A 25 -4.70 -12.43 -20.17
N GLN A 26 -3.48 -12.94 -20.32
CA GLN A 26 -3.18 -14.20 -21.02
C GLN A 26 -3.89 -15.41 -20.39
N VAL A 27 -4.14 -15.38 -19.09
CA VAL A 27 -4.83 -16.42 -18.35
C VAL A 27 -6.01 -15.80 -17.59
N GLN A 28 -7.20 -16.38 -17.76
CA GLN A 28 -8.47 -15.90 -17.20
C GLN A 28 -8.94 -16.74 -15.98
N ASP A 29 -8.03 -17.40 -15.26
CA ASP A 29 -8.39 -18.17 -14.04
C ASP A 29 -8.51 -17.28 -12.80
N PHE A 30 -9.29 -16.22 -12.92
CA PHE A 30 -9.61 -15.28 -11.85
C PHE A 30 -11.05 -14.80 -11.89
N HIS A 31 -11.54 -14.27 -10.77
CA HIS A 31 -12.82 -13.60 -10.65
C HIS A 31 -12.63 -12.16 -10.20
N VAL A 32 -13.35 -11.23 -10.80
CA VAL A 32 -13.29 -9.80 -10.46
C VAL A 32 -14.43 -9.44 -9.51
N TYR A 33 -14.11 -8.89 -8.36
CA TYR A 33 -15.06 -8.37 -7.38
C TYR A 33 -14.96 -6.85 -7.34
N ILE A 34 -16.02 -6.16 -7.74
CA ILE A 34 -16.05 -4.69 -7.79
C ILE A 34 -16.99 -4.19 -6.71
N GLY A 35 -16.43 -3.50 -5.71
CA GLY A 35 -17.20 -2.84 -4.66
C GLY A 35 -17.28 -1.35 -4.88
N ASP A 36 -18.45 -0.88 -5.33
CA ASP A 36 -18.74 0.54 -5.53
C ASP A 36 -19.07 1.21 -4.20
N ASP A 37 -18.25 2.18 -3.79
CA ASP A 37 -18.32 2.88 -2.50
C ASP A 37 -19.38 4.00 -2.45
N ALA A 38 -20.59 3.74 -2.95
CA ALA A 38 -21.63 4.74 -3.14
C ALA A 38 -21.14 5.92 -4.01
N SER A 39 -20.42 5.62 -5.08
CA SER A 39 -19.87 6.62 -5.98
C SER A 39 -20.94 7.56 -6.53
N PRO A 40 -20.70 8.87 -6.66
CA PRO A 40 -21.60 9.78 -7.39
C PRO A 40 -21.54 9.54 -8.90
N GLU A 41 -20.56 8.76 -9.39
CA GLU A 41 -20.35 8.47 -10.80
C GLU A 41 -21.01 7.13 -11.20
N ALA A 42 -21.30 6.94 -12.48
CA ALA A 42 -22.02 5.77 -13.02
C ALA A 42 -21.06 4.56 -13.21
N ILE A 43 -20.53 4.03 -12.11
CA ILE A 43 -19.60 2.89 -12.10
C ILE A 43 -20.21 1.67 -12.80
N ALA A 44 -21.50 1.38 -12.57
CA ALA A 44 -22.19 0.24 -13.17
C ALA A 44 -22.17 0.28 -14.73
N ASP A 45 -22.31 1.47 -15.32
CA ASP A 45 -22.34 1.64 -16.78
C ASP A 45 -20.97 1.31 -17.40
N ILE A 46 -19.88 1.55 -16.66
CA ILE A 46 -18.52 1.19 -17.09
C ILE A 46 -18.30 -0.31 -16.95
N VAL A 47 -18.83 -0.93 -15.90
CA VAL A 47 -18.65 -2.37 -15.62
C VAL A 47 -19.44 -3.25 -16.60
N THR A 48 -20.66 -2.85 -16.95
CA THR A 48 -21.59 -3.66 -17.76
C THR A 48 -20.98 -4.17 -19.08
N PRO A 49 -20.25 -3.37 -19.90
CA PRO A 49 -19.63 -3.84 -21.13
C PRO A 49 -18.57 -4.94 -20.94
N PHE A 50 -18.02 -5.10 -19.74
CA PHE A 50 -16.99 -6.10 -19.46
C PHE A 50 -17.55 -7.43 -18.95
N GLN A 51 -18.82 -7.52 -18.55
CA GLN A 51 -19.41 -8.73 -17.98
C GLN A 51 -19.47 -9.92 -18.95
N HIS A 52 -19.39 -9.70 -20.25
CA HIS A 52 -19.28 -10.77 -21.25
C HIS A 52 -17.83 -11.23 -21.52
N ARG A 53 -16.84 -10.50 -21.01
CA ARG A 53 -15.39 -10.78 -21.18
C ARG A 53 -14.71 -11.23 -19.90
N LEU A 54 -15.27 -10.84 -18.76
CA LEU A 54 -14.73 -11.10 -17.42
C LEU A 54 -15.81 -11.73 -16.53
N SER A 55 -15.42 -12.65 -15.69
CA SER A 55 -16.27 -13.13 -14.60
C SER A 55 -16.29 -12.05 -13.50
N ILE A 56 -17.41 -11.30 -13.39
CA ILE A 56 -17.53 -10.13 -12.50
C ILE A 56 -18.65 -10.31 -11.51
N THR A 57 -18.37 -10.01 -10.23
CA THR A 57 -19.38 -9.71 -9.21
C THR A 57 -19.29 -8.22 -8.88
N TYR A 58 -20.32 -7.47 -9.26
CA TYR A 58 -20.44 -6.04 -8.93
C TYR A 58 -21.42 -5.85 -7.79
N LYS A 59 -21.05 -5.01 -6.82
CA LYS A 59 -21.91 -4.59 -5.72
C LYS A 59 -21.72 -3.11 -5.43
N ARG A 60 -22.82 -2.35 -5.53
CA ARG A 60 -22.87 -0.98 -5.01
C ARG A 60 -23.26 -1.04 -3.52
N PHE A 61 -22.49 -0.34 -2.70
CA PHE A 61 -22.79 -0.17 -1.27
C PHE A 61 -23.65 1.09 -1.06
N ASP A 62 -24.44 1.09 0.03
CA ASP A 62 -25.37 2.19 0.30
C ASP A 62 -24.68 3.47 0.79
N ILE A 63 -23.49 3.34 1.39
CA ILE A 63 -22.76 4.46 1.99
C ILE A 63 -21.29 4.47 1.54
N ASN A 64 -20.74 5.68 1.39
CA ASN A 64 -19.30 5.89 1.21
C ASN A 64 -18.58 5.64 2.55
N GLU A 65 -17.89 4.50 2.64
CA GLU A 65 -17.07 4.15 3.79
C GLU A 65 -15.62 4.58 3.61
N GLY A 66 -15.09 4.52 2.38
CA GLY A 66 -13.72 4.88 2.07
C GLY A 66 -13.40 6.35 2.34
N GLY A 67 -14.39 7.24 2.25
CA GLY A 67 -14.25 8.64 2.64
C GLY A 67 -14.02 8.84 4.15
N LYS A 68 -14.36 7.84 4.97
CA LYS A 68 -14.13 7.85 6.43
C LYS A 68 -12.93 6.98 6.81
N ASP A 69 -12.90 5.76 6.29
CA ASP A 69 -11.85 4.76 6.52
C ASP A 69 -11.71 3.86 5.27
N LEU A 70 -10.66 4.10 4.51
CA LEU A 70 -10.40 3.37 3.27
C LEU A 70 -10.15 1.88 3.52
N THR A 71 -9.55 1.51 4.67
CA THR A 71 -9.29 0.10 5.00
C THR A 71 -10.58 -0.68 5.26
N ARG A 72 -11.61 -0.03 5.78
CA ARG A 72 -12.94 -0.64 5.96
C ARG A 72 -13.62 -0.86 4.62
N HIS A 73 -13.46 0.07 3.67
CA HIS A 73 -13.96 -0.15 2.31
C HIS A 73 -13.22 -1.31 1.63
N TRP A 74 -11.89 -1.35 1.70
CA TRP A 74 -11.11 -2.49 1.19
C TRP A 74 -11.57 -3.82 1.79
N LYS A 75 -11.73 -3.86 3.11
CA LYS A 75 -12.19 -5.06 3.80
C LYS A 75 -13.56 -5.53 3.31
N ARG A 76 -14.56 -4.65 3.22
CA ARG A 76 -15.90 -5.05 2.75
C ARG A 76 -15.92 -5.50 1.28
N CYS A 77 -15.01 -4.99 0.44
CA CYS A 77 -14.82 -5.49 -0.92
C CYS A 77 -14.20 -6.90 -0.90
N ILE A 78 -13.19 -7.13 -0.06
CA ILE A 78 -12.58 -8.46 0.13
C ILE A 78 -13.58 -9.46 0.73
N ASP A 79 -14.47 -9.03 1.61
CA ASP A 79 -15.52 -9.88 2.19
C ASP A 79 -16.54 -10.39 1.13
N MET A 80 -16.56 -9.82 -0.08
CA MET A 80 -17.35 -10.34 -1.21
C MET A 80 -16.76 -11.62 -1.81
N VAL A 81 -15.47 -11.90 -1.58
CA VAL A 81 -14.74 -13.04 -2.15
C VAL A 81 -15.29 -14.36 -1.60
N LYS A 82 -15.69 -15.28 -2.49
CA LYS A 82 -16.39 -16.51 -2.11
C LYS A 82 -15.46 -17.70 -1.83
N GLY A 83 -14.65 -18.08 -2.79
CA GLY A 83 -13.89 -19.33 -2.74
C GLY A 83 -12.39 -19.23 -3.03
N GLU A 84 -11.96 -18.17 -3.66
CA GLU A 84 -10.61 -17.99 -4.14
C GLU A 84 -9.60 -17.92 -2.98
N PRO A 85 -8.49 -18.68 -3.03
CA PRO A 85 -7.48 -18.69 -1.98
C PRO A 85 -6.57 -17.46 -2.00
N TRP A 86 -6.47 -16.78 -3.14
CA TRP A 86 -5.61 -15.64 -3.35
C TRP A 86 -6.41 -14.36 -3.62
N ILE A 87 -5.92 -13.24 -3.11
CA ILE A 87 -6.50 -11.91 -3.29
C ILE A 87 -5.47 -10.99 -3.91
N TRP A 88 -5.90 -10.27 -4.94
CA TRP A 88 -5.21 -9.12 -5.51
C TRP A 88 -6.09 -7.88 -5.35
N LEU A 89 -5.71 -6.95 -4.49
CA LEU A 89 -6.42 -5.69 -4.32
C LEU A 89 -5.88 -4.68 -5.34
N LEU A 90 -6.60 -4.49 -6.44
CA LEU A 90 -6.23 -3.61 -7.54
C LEU A 90 -7.12 -2.37 -7.53
N PRO A 91 -6.60 -1.15 -7.32
CA PRO A 91 -7.37 0.10 -7.40
C PRO A 91 -8.00 0.35 -8.77
N ASP A 92 -9.01 1.22 -8.79
CA ASP A 92 -9.81 1.55 -9.96
C ASP A 92 -9.10 2.46 -11.01
N ASP A 93 -7.81 2.74 -10.81
CA ASP A 93 -6.99 3.60 -11.67
C ASP A 93 -5.68 2.97 -12.13
N ASP A 94 -5.31 1.80 -11.62
CA ASP A 94 -4.08 1.11 -11.97
C ASP A 94 -4.30 0.05 -13.07
N VAL A 95 -3.22 -0.34 -13.75
CA VAL A 95 -3.26 -1.22 -14.93
C VAL A 95 -2.29 -2.38 -14.76
N ALA A 96 -2.70 -3.59 -15.11
CA ALA A 96 -1.86 -4.78 -15.12
C ALA A 96 -1.31 -5.06 -16.52
N THR A 97 -0.04 -5.46 -16.66
CA THR A 97 0.46 -5.99 -17.94
C THR A 97 -0.11 -7.37 -18.25
N LEU A 98 -0.07 -7.79 -19.49
CA LEU A 98 -0.80 -8.94 -20.04
C LEU A 98 -0.49 -10.28 -19.34
N GLU A 99 0.70 -10.43 -18.82
CA GLU A 99 1.23 -11.68 -18.26
C GLU A 99 1.03 -11.81 -16.74
N CYS A 100 0.51 -10.79 -16.04
CA CYS A 100 0.49 -10.74 -14.59
C CYS A 100 -0.17 -11.97 -13.95
N VAL A 101 -1.37 -12.34 -14.38
CA VAL A 101 -2.09 -13.50 -13.82
C VAL A 101 -1.35 -14.81 -14.12
N ALA A 102 -0.86 -14.99 -15.35
CA ALA A 102 -0.13 -16.19 -15.75
C ALA A 102 1.12 -16.42 -14.90
N VAL A 103 1.93 -15.35 -14.76
CA VAL A 103 3.19 -15.42 -13.99
C VAL A 103 2.92 -15.67 -12.50
N PHE A 104 1.90 -15.02 -11.93
CA PHE A 104 1.52 -15.29 -10.54
C PHE A 104 1.12 -16.75 -10.33
N LEU A 105 0.21 -17.28 -11.13
CA LEU A 105 -0.27 -18.66 -10.98
C LEU A 105 0.86 -19.69 -11.16
N GLN A 106 1.72 -19.50 -12.14
CA GLN A 106 2.91 -20.34 -12.35
C GLN A 106 3.86 -20.29 -11.17
N THR A 107 4.18 -19.09 -10.67
CA THR A 107 5.11 -18.90 -9.56
C THR A 107 4.54 -19.47 -8.27
N ALA A 108 3.27 -19.22 -7.96
CA ALA A 108 2.62 -19.72 -6.76
C ALA A 108 2.49 -21.26 -6.76
N LEU A 109 2.26 -21.88 -7.93
CA LEU A 109 2.23 -23.32 -8.08
C LEU A 109 3.62 -23.96 -7.90
N ALA A 110 4.66 -23.31 -8.37
CA ALA A 110 6.05 -23.79 -8.26
C ALA A 110 6.70 -23.51 -6.90
N ASP A 111 6.09 -22.67 -6.06
CA ASP A 111 6.63 -22.30 -4.75
C ASP A 111 6.42 -23.41 -3.73
N SER A 112 7.45 -24.26 -3.56
CA SER A 112 7.46 -25.39 -2.60
C SER A 112 7.35 -24.94 -1.14
N GLU A 113 7.75 -23.72 -0.81
CA GLU A 113 7.65 -23.14 0.52
C GLU A 113 6.24 -22.61 0.83
N HIS A 114 5.38 -22.58 -0.18
CA HIS A 114 3.99 -22.08 -0.06
C HIS A 114 3.88 -20.70 0.60
N ARG A 115 4.73 -19.75 0.17
CA ARG A 115 4.74 -18.37 0.69
C ARG A 115 3.39 -17.70 0.54
N LYS A 116 3.16 -16.67 1.34
CA LYS A 116 1.82 -16.09 1.50
C LYS A 116 1.66 -14.73 0.85
N LEU A 117 2.77 -14.16 0.32
CA LEU A 117 2.81 -12.81 -0.23
C LEU A 117 3.71 -12.75 -1.47
N TYR A 118 3.14 -12.35 -2.59
CA TYR A 118 3.81 -12.12 -3.86
C TYR A 118 3.64 -10.67 -4.26
N ARG A 119 4.63 -10.11 -4.97
CA ARG A 119 4.53 -8.75 -5.51
C ARG A 119 5.04 -8.67 -6.93
N PHE A 120 4.47 -7.76 -7.70
CA PHE A 120 4.96 -7.35 -9.00
C PHE A 120 6.01 -6.25 -8.88
N GLN A 121 6.84 -6.11 -9.91
CA GLN A 121 7.53 -4.85 -10.17
C GLN A 121 6.49 -3.81 -10.59
N THR A 122 6.77 -2.53 -10.32
CA THR A 122 5.86 -1.45 -10.70
C THR A 122 6.51 -0.45 -11.66
N SER A 123 5.66 0.29 -12.36
CA SER A 123 6.05 1.45 -13.15
C SER A 123 5.01 2.54 -12.94
N HIS A 124 5.39 3.79 -13.05
CA HIS A 124 4.44 4.90 -13.00
C HIS A 124 4.05 5.34 -14.41
N ILE A 125 2.75 5.57 -14.62
CA ILE A 125 2.17 6.09 -15.85
C ILE A 125 1.41 7.40 -15.59
N ASN A 126 1.29 8.24 -16.59
CA ASN A 126 0.47 9.45 -16.52
C ASN A 126 -1.03 9.15 -16.77
N THR A 127 -1.85 10.19 -16.80
CA THR A 127 -3.31 10.08 -17.05
C THR A 127 -3.65 9.53 -18.44
N LYS A 128 -2.73 9.59 -19.40
CA LYS A 128 -2.89 9.03 -20.76
C LYS A 128 -2.41 7.59 -20.86
N GLY A 129 -1.82 7.01 -19.79
CA GLY A 129 -1.23 5.67 -19.83
C GLY A 129 0.23 5.63 -20.34
N GLU A 130 0.87 6.78 -20.55
CA GLU A 130 2.26 6.85 -21.01
C GLU A 130 3.21 6.63 -19.83
N LEU A 131 4.27 5.84 -20.05
CA LEU A 131 5.29 5.53 -19.04
C LEU A 131 6.02 6.80 -18.59
N LEU A 132 6.06 7.03 -17.29
CA LEU A 132 6.86 8.10 -16.66
C LEU A 132 8.21 7.56 -16.21
N PHE A 133 8.23 6.52 -15.38
CA PHE A 133 9.44 5.87 -14.91
C PHE A 133 9.15 4.48 -14.32
N ASN A 134 10.19 3.65 -14.23
CA ASN A 134 10.16 2.39 -13.50
C ASN A 134 10.59 2.61 -12.05
N THR A 135 9.95 1.92 -11.10
CA THR A 135 10.38 1.94 -9.71
C THR A 135 11.68 1.15 -9.52
N THR A 136 12.33 1.30 -8.37
CA THR A 136 13.51 0.52 -8.01
C THR A 136 13.18 -0.97 -8.02
N THR A 137 14.01 -1.77 -8.70
CA THR A 137 13.85 -3.22 -8.79
C THR A 137 13.87 -3.87 -7.41
N CYS A 138 12.90 -4.73 -7.15
CA CYS A 138 12.81 -5.54 -5.95
C CYS A 138 13.68 -6.81 -6.07
N PRO A 139 14.33 -7.28 -5.00
CA PRO A 139 15.02 -8.57 -5.00
C PRO A 139 14.01 -9.72 -5.16
N PRO A 140 14.43 -10.89 -5.68
CA PRO A 140 13.55 -12.04 -5.84
C PRO A 140 12.84 -12.45 -4.54
N LEU A 141 13.55 -12.42 -3.42
CA LEU A 141 13.03 -12.65 -2.07
C LEU A 141 13.44 -11.51 -1.16
N GLU A 142 12.52 -11.06 -0.31
CA GLU A 142 12.80 -9.98 0.65
C GLU A 142 12.08 -10.26 1.98
N SER A 143 12.84 -10.32 3.08
CA SER A 143 12.25 -10.48 4.41
C SER A 143 11.46 -9.22 4.82
N ASN A 144 10.47 -9.37 5.71
CA ASN A 144 9.71 -8.24 6.25
C ASN A 144 10.60 -7.17 6.91
N ALA A 145 11.69 -7.58 7.57
CA ALA A 145 12.63 -6.65 8.19
C ALA A 145 13.44 -5.86 7.15
N ALA A 146 13.90 -6.52 6.07
CA ALA A 146 14.58 -5.86 4.97
C ALA A 146 13.65 -4.91 4.20
N PHE A 147 12.41 -5.34 3.92
CA PHE A 147 11.37 -4.52 3.32
C PHE A 147 11.15 -3.23 4.12
N LEU A 148 10.91 -3.35 5.44
CA LEU A 148 10.70 -2.19 6.29
C LEU A 148 11.91 -1.25 6.31
N LEU A 149 13.14 -1.77 6.47
CA LEU A 149 14.34 -0.95 6.44
C LEU A 149 14.52 -0.23 5.10
N ASN A 150 14.23 -0.89 3.97
CA ASN A 150 14.28 -0.27 2.64
C ASN A 150 13.21 0.82 2.47
N LYS A 151 12.01 0.61 3.00
CA LYS A 151 10.95 1.65 3.05
C LYS A 151 11.41 2.86 3.86
N LEU A 152 11.89 2.66 5.08
CA LEU A 152 12.34 3.73 5.96
C LEU A 152 13.54 4.52 5.38
N ARG A 153 14.36 3.88 4.54
CA ARG A 153 15.50 4.49 3.85
C ARG A 153 15.14 5.08 2.48
N PHE A 154 13.88 5.13 2.11
CA PHE A 154 13.37 5.58 0.79
C PHE A 154 13.97 4.80 -0.41
N LYS A 155 14.44 3.58 -0.16
CA LYS A 155 14.97 2.67 -1.20
C LYS A 155 13.88 1.78 -1.80
N ARG A 156 12.67 1.77 -1.21
CA ARG A 156 11.51 0.98 -1.61
C ARG A 156 10.29 1.86 -1.68
N SER A 157 9.66 1.94 -2.85
CA SER A 157 8.25 2.30 -2.98
C SER A 157 7.38 1.06 -2.72
N SER A 158 6.14 1.25 -2.34
CA SER A 158 5.17 0.18 -2.17
C SER A 158 3.77 0.77 -2.34
N SER A 159 2.92 0.04 -3.03
CA SER A 159 1.51 0.36 -3.25
C SER A 159 0.69 -0.90 -3.02
N VAL A 160 -0.54 -0.75 -2.57
CA VAL A 160 -1.47 -1.88 -2.39
C VAL A 160 -1.68 -2.67 -3.68
N ALA A 161 -1.58 -2.02 -4.83
CA ALA A 161 -1.84 -2.59 -6.15
C ALA A 161 -0.86 -3.69 -6.57
N GLU A 162 0.37 -3.69 -6.05
CA GLU A 162 1.43 -4.59 -6.53
C GLU A 162 1.44 -5.95 -5.85
N TYR A 163 0.58 -6.19 -4.85
CA TYR A 163 0.64 -7.40 -4.03
C TYR A 163 -0.53 -8.35 -4.26
N ILE A 164 -0.18 -9.65 -4.35
CA ILE A 164 -1.13 -10.77 -4.27
C ILE A 164 -0.85 -11.54 -3.00
N PHE A 165 -1.88 -11.79 -2.20
CA PHE A 165 -1.74 -12.39 -0.88
C PHE A 165 -2.74 -13.49 -0.58
N SER A 166 -2.33 -14.42 0.30
CA SER A 166 -3.18 -15.52 0.78
C SER A 166 -4.36 -14.99 1.59
N ARG A 167 -5.59 -15.29 1.16
CA ARG A 167 -6.82 -14.96 1.91
C ARG A 167 -6.83 -15.59 3.31
N LYS A 168 -6.37 -16.83 3.43
CA LYS A 168 -6.27 -17.52 4.73
C LYS A 168 -5.33 -16.77 5.69
N LYS A 169 -4.15 -16.36 5.21
CA LYS A 169 -3.18 -15.63 6.03
C LYS A 169 -3.69 -14.22 6.37
N TYR A 170 -4.29 -13.51 5.41
CA TYR A 170 -4.96 -12.22 5.62
C TYR A 170 -5.96 -12.25 6.77
N ASN A 171 -6.84 -13.25 6.78
CA ASN A 171 -7.82 -13.43 7.85
C ASN A 171 -7.14 -13.74 9.20
N SER A 172 -6.07 -14.54 9.19
CA SER A 172 -5.38 -14.94 10.42
C SER A 172 -4.60 -13.81 11.10
N VAL A 173 -4.14 -12.81 10.36
CA VAL A 173 -3.42 -11.64 10.92
C VAL A 173 -4.37 -10.49 11.29
N GLY A 174 -5.67 -10.63 11.12
CA GLY A 174 -6.67 -9.63 11.52
C GLY A 174 -6.98 -8.59 10.45
N CYS A 175 -6.70 -8.88 9.17
CA CYS A 175 -6.98 -8.00 8.04
C CYS A 175 -6.11 -6.72 8.01
N PHE A 176 -6.55 -5.66 7.31
CA PHE A 176 -5.88 -4.37 7.34
C PHE A 176 -6.02 -3.68 8.69
N THR A 177 -4.90 -3.23 9.26
CA THR A 177 -4.94 -2.32 10.42
C THR A 177 -5.38 -0.94 9.96
N SER A 178 -6.42 -0.38 10.59
CA SER A 178 -6.90 0.96 10.27
C SER A 178 -5.92 2.02 10.77
N LEU A 179 -5.23 2.65 9.83
CA LEU A 179 -4.44 3.86 10.05
C LEU A 179 -5.13 5.04 9.34
N PRO A 180 -4.98 6.27 9.82
CA PRO A 180 -5.55 7.44 9.16
C PRO A 180 -5.20 7.47 7.66
N LEU A 181 -6.20 7.67 6.80
CA LEU A 181 -6.08 7.64 5.32
C LEU A 181 -5.59 6.30 4.75
N ALA A 182 -5.62 5.22 5.51
CA ALA A 182 -4.93 3.96 5.20
C ALA A 182 -3.41 4.10 4.97
N TRP A 183 -2.80 5.22 5.37
CA TRP A 183 -1.40 5.53 5.08
C TRP A 183 -0.45 4.62 5.85
N GLY A 184 0.14 3.64 5.14
CA GLY A 184 0.97 2.58 5.70
C GLY A 184 0.20 1.37 6.24
N SER A 185 -1.14 1.32 6.09
CA SER A 185 -1.95 0.14 6.45
C SER A 185 -1.60 -1.07 5.59
N ASP A 186 -1.33 -0.86 4.32
CA ASP A 186 -0.85 -1.84 3.36
C ASP A 186 0.57 -2.32 3.71
N ASP A 187 1.53 -1.40 3.93
CA ASP A 187 2.88 -1.75 4.36
C ASP A 187 2.89 -2.58 5.64
N TRP A 188 2.03 -2.22 6.62
CA TRP A 188 1.91 -3.00 7.85
C TRP A 188 1.36 -4.40 7.60
N LEU A 189 0.36 -4.52 6.72
CA LEU A 189 -0.18 -5.84 6.34
C LEU A 189 0.90 -6.70 5.67
N TRP A 190 1.71 -6.15 4.76
CA TRP A 190 2.79 -6.89 4.11
C TRP A 190 3.81 -7.42 5.11
N ILE A 191 4.14 -6.62 6.12
CA ILE A 191 5.01 -7.03 7.23
C ILE A 191 4.41 -8.20 8.01
N GLN A 192 3.10 -8.17 8.29
CA GLN A 192 2.42 -9.23 9.03
C GLN A 192 2.27 -10.52 8.21
N LEU A 193 1.95 -10.41 6.92
CA LEU A 193 1.79 -11.56 6.03
C LEU A 193 3.11 -12.29 5.78
N SER A 194 4.23 -11.56 5.76
CA SER A 194 5.59 -12.11 5.57
C SER A 194 6.35 -12.31 6.89
N GLN A 195 5.63 -12.48 8.00
CA GLN A 195 6.26 -12.67 9.31
C GLN A 195 7.03 -14.00 9.42
N GLU A 196 6.54 -15.05 8.77
CA GLU A 196 7.14 -16.39 8.77
C GLU A 196 7.91 -16.68 7.49
N ASP A 197 7.55 -16.01 6.40
CA ASP A 197 8.06 -16.24 5.04
C ASP A 197 8.61 -14.94 4.46
N ASP A 198 9.36 -15.03 3.34
CA ASP A 198 9.78 -13.86 2.58
C ASP A 198 8.69 -13.39 1.60
N ILE A 199 8.75 -12.11 1.21
CA ILE A 199 7.99 -11.55 0.09
C ILE A 199 8.63 -12.06 -1.20
N VAL A 200 7.86 -12.71 -2.05
CA VAL A 200 8.32 -13.19 -3.37
C VAL A 200 8.10 -12.09 -4.40
N THR A 201 9.14 -11.69 -5.12
CA THR A 201 8.98 -10.82 -6.28
C THR A 201 8.78 -11.69 -7.53
N LEU A 202 7.69 -11.45 -8.23
CA LEU A 202 7.34 -12.15 -9.46
C LEU A 202 8.37 -11.83 -10.56
N PRO A 203 8.81 -12.84 -11.35
CA PRO A 203 9.92 -12.68 -12.30
C PRO A 203 9.55 -11.85 -13.54
N ALA A 204 8.26 -11.71 -13.82
CA ALA A 204 7.71 -10.92 -14.92
C ALA A 204 6.35 -10.34 -14.52
N GLY A 205 5.75 -9.55 -15.40
CA GLY A 205 4.54 -8.80 -15.11
C GLY A 205 4.84 -7.52 -14.34
N ARG A 206 4.02 -6.50 -14.58
CA ARG A 206 4.12 -5.21 -13.91
C ARG A 206 2.74 -4.66 -13.60
N VAL A 207 2.66 -3.95 -12.49
CA VAL A 207 1.53 -3.05 -12.22
C VAL A 207 1.95 -1.64 -12.59
N LEU A 208 1.15 -1.00 -13.42
CA LEU A 208 1.33 0.36 -13.89
C LEU A 208 0.52 1.29 -12.99
N LEU A 209 1.20 1.97 -12.08
CA LEU A 209 0.60 2.88 -11.10
C LEU A 209 0.32 4.23 -11.75
N ARG A 210 -0.94 4.63 -11.79
CA ARG A 210 -1.32 5.88 -12.44
C ARG A 210 -1.12 7.07 -11.51
N GLN A 211 -0.38 8.06 -12.01
CA GLN A 211 -0.25 9.36 -11.35
C GLN A 211 -1.31 10.33 -11.90
N SER A 212 -2.18 10.78 -11.00
CA SER A 212 -3.19 11.78 -11.30
C SER A 212 -3.41 12.69 -10.09
N ASN A 213 -4.02 13.85 -10.30
CA ASN A 213 -4.41 14.76 -9.20
C ASN A 213 -5.59 14.21 -8.37
N LEU A 214 -6.17 13.08 -8.77
CA LEU A 214 -7.26 12.41 -8.07
C LEU A 214 -6.77 11.46 -6.97
N ASN A 215 -5.47 11.15 -6.92
CA ASN A 215 -4.93 10.21 -5.95
C ASN A 215 -4.77 10.86 -4.58
N ILE A 216 -5.15 10.13 -3.50
CA ILE A 216 -4.94 10.57 -2.10
C ILE A 216 -3.45 10.85 -1.83
N SER A 217 -2.56 10.08 -2.45
CA SER A 217 -1.11 10.25 -2.35
C SER A 217 -0.61 11.57 -2.93
N ALA A 218 -1.25 12.07 -3.99
CA ALA A 218 -0.89 13.32 -4.65
C ALA A 218 -1.32 14.57 -3.84
N ASN A 219 -2.37 14.45 -3.02
CA ASN A 219 -2.81 15.56 -2.17
C ASN A 219 -1.97 15.66 -0.89
N THR A 220 -0.96 16.54 -0.93
CA THR A 220 0.00 16.72 0.17
C THR A 220 -0.43 17.78 1.17
N GLN A 221 -1.36 18.67 0.85
CA GLN A 221 -1.68 19.83 1.70
C GLN A 221 -2.86 19.56 2.66
N ASP A 222 -3.94 18.96 2.20
CA ASP A 222 -5.18 18.83 2.99
C ASP A 222 -5.09 17.73 4.06
N TYR A 223 -4.24 16.73 3.85
CA TYR A 223 -4.16 15.53 4.71
C TYR A 223 -2.85 15.42 5.52
N THR A 224 -2.09 16.49 5.62
CA THR A 224 -0.76 16.47 6.28
C THR A 224 -0.80 15.93 7.70
N GLN A 225 -1.72 16.44 8.54
CA GLN A 225 -1.81 16.01 9.94
C GLN A 225 -2.19 14.53 10.06
N GLN A 226 -3.12 14.06 9.23
CA GLN A 226 -3.55 12.66 9.22
C GLN A 226 -2.43 11.73 8.75
N LYS A 227 -1.65 12.12 7.73
CA LYS A 227 -0.47 11.35 7.28
C LYS A 227 0.58 11.22 8.39
N PHE A 228 0.82 12.29 9.15
CA PHE A 228 1.73 12.21 10.31
C PHE A 228 1.19 11.32 11.41
N GLU A 229 -0.08 11.45 11.76
CA GLU A 229 -0.69 10.59 12.78
C GLU A 229 -0.62 9.13 12.37
N ALA A 230 -0.88 8.81 11.10
CA ALA A 230 -0.74 7.46 10.57
C ALA A 230 0.69 6.91 10.76
N LYS A 231 1.72 7.72 10.47
CA LYS A 231 3.12 7.32 10.67
C LYS A 231 3.47 7.08 12.13
N TYR A 232 3.04 7.94 13.03
CA TYR A 232 3.30 7.71 14.45
C TYR A 232 2.62 6.43 14.93
N ARG A 233 1.39 6.15 14.51
CA ARG A 233 0.72 4.89 14.82
C ARG A 233 1.45 3.69 14.20
N PHE A 234 1.97 3.85 12.99
CA PHE A 234 2.81 2.81 12.37
C PHE A 234 4.06 2.51 13.21
N PHE A 235 4.74 3.53 13.73
CA PHE A 235 5.88 3.33 14.63
C PHE A 235 5.47 2.75 15.98
N ASP A 236 4.30 3.10 16.51
CA ASP A 236 3.76 2.46 17.73
C ASP A 236 3.56 0.95 17.50
N LEU A 237 3.01 0.54 16.34
CA LEU A 237 2.89 -0.86 15.94
C LEU A 237 4.27 -1.54 15.80
N LEU A 238 5.22 -0.88 15.13
CA LEU A 238 6.59 -1.40 14.97
C LEU A 238 7.25 -1.68 16.32
N PHE A 239 7.17 -0.75 17.28
CA PHE A 239 7.80 -0.92 18.58
C PHE A 239 7.07 -1.91 19.50
N ALA A 240 5.80 -2.18 19.24
CA ALA A 240 5.03 -3.23 19.91
C ALA A 240 5.39 -4.64 19.38
N ASP A 241 5.82 -4.77 18.14
CA ASP A 241 6.16 -6.07 17.51
C ASP A 241 7.60 -6.50 17.85
N LYS A 242 7.72 -7.23 18.97
CA LYS A 242 9.02 -7.74 19.46
C LYS A 242 9.69 -8.74 18.50
N GLN A 243 8.90 -9.48 17.70
CA GLN A 243 9.46 -10.46 16.76
C GLN A 243 10.09 -9.73 15.56
N LEU A 244 9.40 -8.73 15.01
CA LEU A 244 9.93 -7.90 13.95
C LEU A 244 11.20 -7.15 14.41
N LEU A 245 11.18 -6.56 15.60
CA LEU A 245 12.37 -5.88 16.18
C LEU A 245 13.57 -6.80 16.26
N LYS A 246 13.41 -8.05 16.75
CA LYS A 246 14.48 -9.06 16.77
C LYS A 246 15.03 -9.39 15.37
N LYS A 247 14.17 -9.42 14.35
CA LYS A 247 14.62 -9.63 12.96
C LYS A 247 15.41 -8.43 12.43
N ILE A 248 14.95 -7.21 12.73
CA ILE A 248 15.64 -5.98 12.36
C ILE A 248 17.01 -5.88 13.04
N GLU A 249 17.11 -6.24 14.32
CA GLU A 249 18.38 -6.25 15.09
C GLU A 249 19.44 -7.20 14.53
N LYS A 250 19.04 -8.22 13.73
CA LYS A 250 19.98 -9.07 12.99
C LYS A 250 20.56 -8.37 11.75
N LEU A 251 19.91 -7.33 11.25
CA LEU A 251 20.32 -6.61 10.04
C LEU A 251 21.04 -5.29 10.34
N VAL A 252 20.62 -4.61 11.41
CA VAL A 252 21.17 -3.30 11.82
C VAL A 252 21.19 -3.16 13.34
N SER A 253 22.10 -2.36 13.86
CA SER A 253 22.11 -2.03 15.30
C SER A 253 20.88 -1.19 15.69
N LYS A 254 20.50 -1.25 16.97
CA LYS A 254 19.44 -0.40 17.52
C LYS A 254 19.70 1.09 17.28
N ALA A 255 20.97 1.52 17.39
CA ALA A 255 21.35 2.91 17.14
C ALA A 255 21.11 3.30 15.66
N GLU A 256 21.44 2.41 14.72
CA GLU A 256 21.21 2.62 13.30
C GLU A 256 19.71 2.63 12.95
N LEU A 257 18.92 1.72 13.54
CA LEU A 257 17.46 1.74 13.38
C LEU A 257 16.88 3.08 13.85
N MET A 258 17.26 3.54 15.04
CA MET A 258 16.77 4.82 15.58
C MET A 258 17.23 6.02 14.73
N LYS A 259 18.43 5.97 14.16
CA LYS A 259 18.92 6.96 13.19
C LYS A 259 18.04 6.95 11.92
N THR A 260 17.80 5.77 11.35
CA THR A 260 16.96 5.59 10.15
C THR A 260 15.54 6.12 10.36
N ILE A 261 14.90 5.78 11.49
CA ILE A 261 13.56 6.29 11.82
C ILE A 261 13.59 7.82 11.97
N THR A 262 14.63 8.36 12.62
CA THR A 262 14.80 9.82 12.77
C THR A 262 14.89 10.49 11.40
N GLU A 263 15.76 10.01 10.54
CA GLU A 263 15.96 10.53 9.18
C GLU A 263 14.68 10.45 8.36
N HIS A 264 13.96 9.33 8.43
CA HIS A 264 12.67 9.14 7.76
C HIS A 264 11.63 10.18 8.20
N LEU A 265 11.44 10.36 9.52
CA LEU A 265 10.51 11.35 10.06
C LEU A 265 10.90 12.78 9.63
N PHE A 266 12.16 13.12 9.71
CA PHE A 266 12.61 14.48 9.42
C PHE A 266 12.67 14.79 7.92
N PHE A 267 12.97 13.81 7.07
CA PHE A 267 12.92 13.98 5.61
C PHE A 267 11.53 14.47 5.17
N GLU A 268 10.48 13.93 5.74
CA GLU A 268 9.13 14.31 5.37
C GLU A 268 8.72 15.70 5.87
N TYR A 269 9.28 16.17 6.98
CA TYR A 269 9.03 17.53 7.43
C TYR A 269 9.49 18.59 6.41
N ARG A 270 10.48 18.28 5.55
CA ARG A 270 10.94 19.18 4.48
C ARG A 270 9.88 19.45 3.42
N SER A 271 8.93 18.55 3.25
CA SER A 271 7.87 18.65 2.24
C SER A 271 6.75 19.61 2.65
N TYR A 272 6.76 20.11 3.89
CA TYR A 272 5.66 20.89 4.43
C TYR A 272 6.00 22.36 4.65
N LYS A 273 4.97 23.22 4.48
CA LYS A 273 5.12 24.67 4.70
C LYS A 273 5.57 24.97 6.13
N LEU A 274 6.52 25.89 6.28
CA LEU A 274 7.07 26.31 7.57
C LEU A 274 5.99 26.78 8.55
N SER A 275 4.97 27.48 8.06
CA SER A 275 3.83 27.95 8.86
C SER A 275 3.04 26.79 9.50
N PHE A 276 2.86 25.69 8.78
CA PHE A 276 2.20 24.49 9.31
C PHE A 276 3.05 23.82 10.39
N LEU A 277 4.35 23.67 10.15
CA LEU A 277 5.28 23.06 11.11
C LEU A 277 5.38 23.90 12.39
N ASN A 278 5.48 25.22 12.30
CA ASN A 278 5.49 26.11 13.46
C ASN A 278 4.21 26.04 14.30
N LYS A 279 3.05 26.01 13.64
CA LYS A 279 1.75 25.86 14.32
C LYS A 279 1.63 24.54 15.08
N ASN A 280 2.26 23.49 14.61
CA ASN A 280 2.17 22.14 15.16
C ASN A 280 3.47 21.68 15.86
N LEU A 281 4.43 22.57 16.10
CA LEU A 281 5.77 22.25 16.60
C LEU A 281 5.73 21.42 17.88
N PHE A 282 4.89 21.83 18.83
CA PHE A 282 4.79 21.13 20.12
C PHE A 282 4.17 19.73 19.97
N PHE A 283 3.16 19.60 19.11
CA PHE A 283 2.56 18.30 18.79
C PHE A 283 3.60 17.35 18.21
N PHE A 284 4.37 17.77 17.19
CA PHE A 284 5.42 16.95 16.60
C PHE A 284 6.54 16.63 17.59
N ALA A 285 6.96 17.59 18.41
CA ALA A 285 7.98 17.36 19.41
C ALA A 285 7.56 16.34 20.48
N LYS A 286 6.29 16.37 20.90
CA LYS A 286 5.71 15.40 21.83
C LYS A 286 5.66 14.00 21.21
N ARG A 287 5.19 13.87 19.98
CA ARG A 287 5.11 12.59 19.26
C ARG A 287 6.51 12.03 18.95
N ASN A 288 7.43 12.87 18.48
CA ASN A 288 8.83 12.48 18.30
C ASN A 288 9.47 12.00 19.59
N ASN A 289 9.14 12.63 20.73
CA ASN A 289 9.66 12.15 22.02
C ASN A 289 9.14 10.76 22.40
N GLN A 290 7.91 10.42 22.06
CA GLN A 290 7.35 9.08 22.27
C GLN A 290 8.11 8.03 21.44
N VAL A 291 8.43 8.34 20.19
CA VAL A 291 9.10 7.42 19.25
C VAL A 291 10.62 7.41 19.44
N LEU A 292 11.25 8.57 19.55
CA LEU A 292 12.70 8.73 19.52
C LEU A 292 13.33 8.95 20.90
N GLY A 293 12.53 9.28 21.92
CA GLY A 293 13.01 9.68 23.23
C GLY A 293 13.79 11.01 23.21
N GLY A 294 14.58 11.25 24.26
CA GLY A 294 15.51 12.38 24.35
C GLY A 294 14.92 13.69 24.89
N GLY A 295 13.63 13.71 25.22
CA GLY A 295 12.93 14.88 25.77
C GLY A 295 12.32 15.81 24.71
N ILE A 296 11.24 16.50 25.08
CA ILE A 296 10.48 17.38 24.18
C ILE A 296 11.35 18.52 23.66
N LEU A 297 12.12 19.16 24.52
CA LEU A 297 12.99 20.29 24.13
C LEU A 297 14.04 19.89 23.09
N LYS A 298 14.66 18.70 23.23
CA LYS A 298 15.60 18.18 22.24
C LYS A 298 14.92 17.91 20.90
N ASN A 299 13.69 17.46 20.91
CA ASN A 299 12.92 17.21 19.68
C ASN A 299 12.44 18.52 19.04
N ILE A 300 12.11 19.57 19.82
CA ILE A 300 11.88 20.92 19.32
C ILE A 300 13.15 21.45 18.61
N TYR A 301 14.30 21.35 19.27
CA TYR A 301 15.58 21.78 18.67
C TYR A 301 15.89 21.03 17.36
N ARG A 302 15.68 19.72 17.32
CA ARG A 302 15.84 18.90 16.10
C ARG A 302 14.93 19.39 14.98
N LEU A 303 13.65 19.65 15.25
CA LEU A 303 12.68 20.13 14.26
C LEU A 303 13.11 21.49 13.70
N ILE A 304 13.48 22.44 14.57
CA ILE A 304 13.95 23.78 14.16
C ILE A 304 15.23 23.67 13.32
N ARG A 305 16.21 22.89 13.76
CA ARG A 305 17.47 22.68 13.02
C ARG A 305 17.22 22.09 11.63
N TYR A 306 16.32 21.15 11.51
CA TYR A 306 15.96 20.54 10.22
C TYR A 306 15.26 21.54 9.29
N GLN A 307 14.41 22.41 9.81
CA GLN A 307 13.79 23.48 9.04
C GLN A 307 14.83 24.45 8.46
N ILE A 308 15.81 24.85 9.28
CA ILE A 308 16.89 25.78 8.86
C ILE A 308 17.80 25.14 7.81
N SER A 309 18.10 23.83 7.92
CA SER A 309 18.96 23.12 6.95
C SER A 309 18.26 22.83 5.61
N SER A 310 16.98 23.12 5.48
CA SER A 310 16.18 22.93 4.26
C SER A 310 15.87 24.24 3.52
N LEU A 311 16.25 25.39 4.08
CA LEU A 311 16.29 26.71 3.45
C LEU A 311 17.64 26.91 2.75
#